data_21362f0e7b6317b6ca15426fbaf49c6b
#
_entry.id   21362f0e7b6317b6ca15426fbaf49c6b
#
_cell.length_a   1.000
_cell.length_b   1.000
_cell.length_c   1.000
_cell.angle_alpha   90.00
_cell.angle_beta   90.00
_cell.angle_gamma   90.00
#
_symmetry.space_group_name_H-M   'P 1'
#
loop_
_entity.id
_entity.type
_entity.pdbx_description
1 polymer ?
#
loop_
_entity_poly.entity_id
_entity_poly.type
_entity_poly.pdbx_seq_one_letter_code
_entity_poly.pdbx_strand_id
1 'polypeptide(L)'
;MFAGRSFRLFCSSLVALDEAAAIDGAGVLRTFWSIILPQLKPVTVSVIILKGVTAWNEYLYPYYILQKPSKYTLVLLIRQFFGGADSAQNMHGAAAAAVLCVLPLIVAYLCLQKYFIQGQVDSAVK
;
A
#
# COMPACT_ATOMS: atom_id res chain seq x y z
N MET A 1 1.51 10.81 20.28
CA MET A 1 2.56 11.80 20.59
C MET A 1 3.89 11.47 19.88
N PHE A 2 4.20 10.21 19.56
CA PHE A 2 5.46 9.80 18.88
C PHE A 2 5.52 10.11 17.36
N ALA A 3 4.40 10.00 16.65
CA ALA A 3 4.35 10.21 15.20
C ALA A 3 4.76 11.64 14.75
N GLY A 4 4.46 12.65 15.56
CA GLY A 4 4.79 14.04 15.23
C GLY A 4 6.30 14.36 15.34
N ARG A 5 7.03 13.68 16.21
CA ARG A 5 8.48 13.90 16.37
C ARG A 5 9.24 13.26 15.21
N SER A 6 8.89 12.03 14.84
CA SER A 6 9.52 11.34 13.71
C SER A 6 9.26 12.06 12.37
N PHE A 7 8.05 12.60 12.18
CA PHE A 7 7.72 13.39 11.01
C PHE A 7 8.54 14.71 10.94
N ARG A 8 8.70 15.41 12.06
CA ARG A 8 9.52 16.63 12.10
C ARG A 8 11.00 16.36 11.83
N LEU A 9 11.57 15.28 12.39
CA LEU A 9 12.94 14.89 12.13
C LEU A 9 13.15 14.50 10.66
N PHE A 10 12.21 13.82 10.06
CA PHE A 10 12.26 13.48 8.64
C PHE A 10 12.19 14.74 7.75
N CYS A 11 11.27 15.66 8.03
CA CYS A 11 11.20 16.93 7.32
C CYS A 11 12.48 17.78 7.51
N SER A 12 13.05 17.84 8.70
CA SER A 12 14.27 18.62 8.94
C SER A 12 15.49 18.04 8.20
N SER A 13 15.59 16.72 8.09
CA SER A 13 16.67 16.09 7.33
C SER A 13 16.54 16.33 5.82
N LEU A 14 15.32 16.38 5.29
CA LEU A 14 15.07 16.72 3.88
C LEU A 14 15.43 18.18 3.57
N VAL A 15 15.09 19.10 4.46
CA VAL A 15 15.42 20.52 4.30
C VAL A 15 16.93 20.73 4.34
N ALA A 16 17.65 20.10 5.28
CA ALA A 16 19.10 20.19 5.34
C ALA A 16 19.82 19.64 4.09
N LEU A 17 19.24 18.60 3.47
CA LEU A 17 19.76 18.05 2.20
C LEU A 17 19.50 18.98 1.02
N ASP A 18 18.37 19.66 1.01
CA ASP A 18 18.02 20.64 -0.03
C ASP A 18 18.94 21.88 0.07
N GLU A 19 19.20 22.36 1.28
CA GLU A 19 20.14 23.45 1.53
C GLU A 19 21.59 23.10 1.12
N ALA A 20 22.04 21.87 1.43
CA ALA A 20 23.37 21.40 1.04
C ALA A 20 23.49 21.29 -0.50
N ALA A 21 22.47 20.79 -1.18
CA ALA A 21 22.44 20.68 -2.63
C ALA A 21 22.40 22.08 -3.32
N ALA A 22 21.75 23.06 -2.70
CA ALA A 22 21.73 24.44 -3.18
C ALA A 22 23.13 25.09 -3.13
N ILE A 23 23.91 24.79 -2.09
CA ILE A 23 25.30 25.26 -1.96
C ILE A 23 26.19 24.64 -3.04
N ASP A 24 25.98 23.37 -3.39
CA ASP A 24 26.69 22.67 -4.47
C ASP A 24 26.25 23.08 -5.88
N GLY A 25 25.31 24.04 -6.02
CA GLY A 25 24.83 24.54 -7.30
C GLY A 25 23.95 23.57 -8.08
N ALA A 26 23.42 22.54 -7.41
CA ALA A 26 22.52 21.58 -8.04
C ALA A 26 21.15 22.24 -8.28
N GLY A 27 20.67 22.18 -9.51
CA GLY A 27 19.32 22.65 -9.82
C GLY A 27 18.25 21.83 -9.09
N VAL A 28 17.13 22.46 -8.72
CA VAL A 28 16.00 21.89 -7.97
C VAL A 28 15.53 20.52 -8.50
N LEU A 29 15.44 20.39 -9.82
CA LEU A 29 15.06 19.12 -10.46
C LEU A 29 16.11 18.01 -10.23
N ARG A 30 17.38 18.33 -10.29
CA ARG A 30 18.46 17.37 -10.06
C ARG A 30 18.50 16.92 -8.60
N THR A 31 18.32 17.82 -7.67
CA THR A 31 18.21 17.53 -6.23
C THR A 31 17.04 16.60 -5.95
N PHE A 32 15.88 16.88 -6.54
CA PHE A 32 14.69 16.05 -6.37
C PHE A 32 14.91 14.62 -6.87
N TRP A 33 15.39 14.44 -8.11
CA TRP A 33 15.55 13.12 -8.72
C TRP A 33 16.72 12.31 -8.15
N SER A 34 17.84 12.97 -7.82
CA SER A 34 19.06 12.28 -7.42
C SER A 34 19.21 12.10 -5.91
N ILE A 35 18.60 12.98 -5.10
CA ILE A 35 18.78 12.98 -3.65
C ILE A 35 17.46 12.63 -2.94
N ILE A 36 16.38 13.35 -3.22
CA ILE A 36 15.12 13.22 -2.47
C ILE A 36 14.38 11.94 -2.85
N LEU A 37 14.22 11.67 -4.12
CA LEU A 37 13.45 10.53 -4.61
C LEU A 37 14.00 9.16 -4.15
N PRO A 38 15.30 8.91 -4.15
CA PRO A 38 15.86 7.67 -3.61
C PRO A 38 15.60 7.47 -2.11
N GLN A 39 15.63 8.53 -1.33
CA GLN A 39 15.36 8.45 0.11
C GLN A 39 13.87 8.22 0.42
N LEU A 40 12.97 8.65 -0.46
CA LEU A 40 11.54 8.43 -0.34
C LEU A 40 11.08 7.02 -0.73
N LYS A 41 11.94 6.21 -1.39
CA LYS A 41 11.59 4.86 -1.85
C LYS A 41 10.93 3.99 -0.77
N PRO A 42 11.49 3.82 0.46
CA PRO A 42 10.89 2.96 1.46
C PRO A 42 9.52 3.44 1.93
N VAL A 43 9.35 4.75 2.07
CA VAL A 43 8.05 5.35 2.44
C VAL A 43 7.03 5.18 1.32
N THR A 44 7.45 5.42 0.08
CA THR A 44 6.59 5.25 -1.10
C THR A 44 6.11 3.81 -1.25
N VAL A 45 7.00 2.83 -1.07
CA VAL A 45 6.63 1.40 -1.10
C VAL A 45 5.61 1.08 0.00
N SER A 46 5.81 1.58 1.21
CA SER A 46 4.86 1.38 2.31
C SER A 46 3.47 1.96 2.00
N VAL A 47 3.42 3.15 1.43
CA VAL A 47 2.15 3.79 1.02
C VAL A 47 1.47 3.00 -0.09
N ILE A 48 2.22 2.52 -1.08
CA ILE A 48 1.69 1.70 -2.19
C ILE A 48 1.08 0.41 -1.63
N ILE A 49 1.76 -0.28 -0.72
CA ILE A 49 1.24 -1.50 -0.09
C ILE A 49 -0.06 -1.20 0.67
N LEU A 50 -0.07 -0.20 1.54
CA LEU A 50 -1.24 0.17 2.32
C LEU A 50 -2.43 0.54 1.43
N LYS A 51 -2.20 1.36 0.42
CA LYS A 51 -3.25 1.76 -0.53
C LYS A 51 -3.68 0.60 -1.42
N GLY A 52 -2.76 -0.26 -1.83
CA GLY A 52 -3.06 -1.47 -2.59
C GLY A 52 -3.96 -2.43 -1.81
N VAL A 53 -3.66 -2.69 -0.54
CA VAL A 53 -4.50 -3.52 0.34
C VAL A 53 -5.87 -2.87 0.55
N THR A 54 -5.93 -1.57 0.78
CA THR A 54 -7.20 -0.85 0.94
C THR A 54 -8.05 -0.94 -0.32
N ALA A 55 -7.46 -0.67 -1.49
CA ALA A 55 -8.15 -0.77 -2.77
C ALA A 55 -8.60 -2.20 -3.11
N TRP A 56 -7.81 -3.21 -2.73
CA TRP A 56 -8.17 -4.62 -2.89
C TRP A 56 -9.40 -5.01 -2.07
N ASN A 57 -9.50 -4.50 -0.84
CA ASN A 57 -10.62 -4.78 0.06
C ASN A 57 -11.82 -3.86 -0.16
N GLU A 58 -11.73 -2.92 -1.08
CA GLU A 58 -12.81 -2.00 -1.39
C GLU A 58 -14.00 -2.74 -2.02
N TYR A 59 -15.16 -2.62 -1.36
CA TYR A 59 -16.37 -3.29 -1.82
C TYR A 59 -17.53 -2.34 -2.08
N LEU A 60 -17.58 -1.20 -1.37
CA LEU A 60 -18.71 -0.27 -1.45
C LEU A 60 -18.86 0.34 -2.84
N TYR A 61 -17.80 0.88 -3.40
CA TYR A 61 -17.86 1.48 -4.74
C TYR A 61 -18.19 0.46 -5.82
N PRO A 62 -17.54 -0.73 -5.89
CA PRO A 62 -17.94 -1.77 -6.83
C PRO A 62 -19.39 -2.21 -6.67
N TYR A 63 -19.91 -2.28 -5.45
CA TYR A 63 -21.30 -2.67 -5.20
C TYR A 63 -22.31 -1.71 -5.83
N TYR A 64 -22.07 -0.40 -5.73
CA TYR A 64 -22.98 0.59 -6.29
C TYR A 64 -22.79 0.81 -7.80
N ILE A 65 -21.58 0.66 -8.31
CA ILE A 65 -21.25 0.95 -9.71
C ILE A 65 -21.47 -0.27 -10.60
N LEU A 66 -21.08 -1.48 -10.14
CA LEU A 66 -21.15 -2.70 -10.91
C LEU A 66 -22.51 -3.36 -10.73
N GLN A 67 -23.44 -3.06 -11.62
CA GLN A 67 -24.80 -3.62 -11.57
C GLN A 67 -24.89 -5.03 -12.20
N LYS A 68 -23.85 -5.48 -12.92
CA LYS A 68 -23.86 -6.78 -13.61
C LYS A 68 -23.02 -7.80 -12.85
N PRO A 69 -23.57 -8.98 -12.49
CA PRO A 69 -22.84 -10.03 -11.76
C PRO A 69 -21.55 -10.49 -12.45
N SER A 70 -21.51 -10.46 -13.78
CA SER A 70 -20.33 -10.85 -14.57
C SER A 70 -19.12 -9.90 -14.42
N LYS A 71 -19.31 -8.74 -13.81
CA LYS A 71 -18.26 -7.73 -13.60
C LYS A 71 -17.89 -7.56 -12.13
N TYR A 72 -18.43 -8.36 -11.24
CA TYR A 72 -18.16 -8.23 -9.81
C TYR A 72 -16.69 -8.51 -9.47
N THR A 73 -16.17 -7.72 -8.55
CA THR A 73 -14.86 -8.00 -7.95
C THR A 73 -14.95 -9.26 -7.08
N LEU A 74 -13.80 -9.91 -6.85
CA LEU A 74 -13.75 -11.13 -6.05
C LEU A 74 -14.28 -10.91 -4.63
N VAL A 75 -13.96 -9.76 -4.02
CA VAL A 75 -14.45 -9.37 -2.69
C VAL A 75 -15.97 -9.22 -2.68
N LEU A 76 -16.55 -8.64 -3.72
CA LEU A 76 -18.00 -8.48 -3.85
C LEU A 76 -18.69 -9.83 -4.05
N LEU A 77 -18.10 -10.73 -4.85
CA LEU A 77 -18.58 -12.11 -5.02
C LEU A 77 -18.65 -12.88 -3.71
N ILE A 78 -17.58 -12.82 -2.90
CA ILE A 78 -17.53 -13.47 -1.60
C ILE A 78 -18.69 -12.98 -0.71
N ARG A 79 -18.91 -11.67 -0.67
CA ARG A 79 -20.02 -11.11 0.11
C ARG A 79 -21.39 -11.57 -0.36
N GLN A 80 -21.60 -11.77 -1.65
CA GLN A 80 -22.85 -12.32 -2.17
C GLN A 80 -23.07 -13.76 -1.72
N PHE A 81 -22.04 -14.59 -1.68
CA PHE A 81 -22.15 -15.96 -1.15
C PHE A 81 -22.57 -16.01 0.32
N PHE A 82 -22.12 -15.04 1.14
CA PHE A 82 -22.52 -14.96 2.54
C PHE A 82 -23.87 -14.28 2.78
N GLY A 83 -24.34 -13.42 1.87
CA GLY A 83 -25.56 -12.61 2.04
C GLY A 83 -26.79 -13.13 1.29
N GLY A 84 -26.67 -14.18 0.50
CA GLY A 84 -27.77 -14.73 -0.27
C GLY A 84 -28.72 -15.62 0.55
N ALA A 85 -29.95 -15.82 0.05
CA ALA A 85 -30.95 -16.69 0.68
C ALA A 85 -30.46 -18.16 0.81
N ASP A 86 -29.55 -18.58 -0.06
CA ASP A 86 -28.95 -19.93 -0.08
C ASP A 86 -27.56 -19.97 0.53
N SER A 87 -27.25 -19.06 1.45
CA SER A 87 -25.93 -18.90 2.04
C SER A 87 -25.38 -20.19 2.71
N ALA A 88 -26.26 -20.99 3.31
CA ALA A 88 -25.86 -22.26 3.95
C ALA A 88 -25.39 -23.31 2.94
N GLN A 89 -25.97 -23.37 1.75
CA GLN A 89 -25.58 -24.31 0.69
C GLN A 89 -24.30 -23.87 -0.04
N ASN A 90 -24.02 -22.55 -0.08
CA ASN A 90 -22.88 -21.98 -0.78
C ASN A 90 -21.66 -21.71 0.11
N MET A 91 -21.67 -22.16 1.36
CA MET A 91 -20.60 -21.89 2.33
C MET A 91 -19.25 -22.47 1.91
N HIS A 92 -19.24 -23.61 1.26
CA HIS A 92 -18.01 -24.20 0.69
C HIS A 92 -17.44 -23.36 -0.45
N GLY A 93 -18.32 -22.85 -1.33
CA GLY A 93 -17.91 -21.94 -2.41
C GLY A 93 -17.38 -20.60 -1.88
N ALA A 94 -18.01 -20.06 -0.84
CA ALA A 94 -17.55 -18.84 -0.17
C ALA A 94 -16.17 -19.03 0.47
N ALA A 95 -15.92 -20.16 1.14
CA ALA A 95 -14.62 -20.48 1.73
C ALA A 95 -13.52 -20.63 0.66
N ALA A 96 -13.80 -21.31 -0.43
CA ALA A 96 -12.87 -21.46 -1.55
C ALA A 96 -12.54 -20.08 -2.19
N ALA A 97 -13.54 -19.26 -2.41
CA ALA A 97 -13.37 -17.91 -2.95
C ALA A 97 -12.56 -17.01 -2.00
N ALA A 98 -12.76 -17.14 -0.69
CA ALA A 98 -11.98 -16.40 0.31
C ALA A 98 -10.50 -16.78 0.28
N VAL A 99 -10.17 -18.07 0.16
CA VAL A 99 -8.79 -18.55 0.02
C VAL A 99 -8.15 -17.98 -1.26
N LEU A 100 -8.86 -18.02 -2.38
CA LEU A 100 -8.40 -17.45 -3.65
C LEU A 100 -8.19 -15.93 -3.57
N CYS A 101 -9.00 -15.23 -2.77
CA CYS A 101 -8.86 -13.79 -2.56
C CYS A 101 -7.61 -13.42 -1.76
N VAL A 102 -7.19 -14.25 -0.82
CA VAL A 102 -6.02 -14.00 0.02
C VAL A 102 -4.71 -14.33 -0.70
N LEU A 103 -4.72 -15.30 -1.63
CA LEU A 103 -3.52 -15.73 -2.36
C LEU A 103 -2.73 -14.58 -3.03
N PRO A 104 -3.34 -13.70 -3.85
CA PRO A 104 -2.61 -12.62 -4.50
C PRO A 104 -2.05 -11.60 -3.49
N LEU A 105 -2.72 -11.39 -2.36
CA LEU A 105 -2.23 -10.52 -1.29
C LEU A 105 -0.98 -11.11 -0.62
N ILE A 106 -0.96 -12.42 -0.36
CA ILE A 106 0.22 -13.11 0.18
C ILE A 106 1.39 -12.99 -0.79
N VAL A 107 1.18 -13.24 -2.08
CA VAL A 107 2.23 -13.14 -3.09
C VAL A 107 2.75 -11.70 -3.18
N ALA A 108 1.87 -10.72 -3.23
CA ALA A 108 2.25 -9.31 -3.24
C ALA A 108 3.06 -8.93 -1.98
N TYR A 109 2.63 -9.40 -0.81
CA TYR A 109 3.35 -9.15 0.44
C TYR A 109 4.75 -9.78 0.43
N LEU A 110 4.88 -11.06 0.03
CA LEU A 110 6.18 -11.74 -0.05
C LEU A 110 7.15 -11.06 -1.02
N CYS A 111 6.65 -10.52 -2.12
CA CYS A 111 7.48 -9.76 -3.07
C CYS A 111 7.94 -8.42 -2.52
N LEU A 112 7.10 -7.75 -1.73
CA LEU A 112 7.31 -6.39 -1.26
C LEU A 112 7.97 -6.32 0.12
N GLN A 113 7.90 -7.39 0.93
CA GLN A 113 8.45 -7.43 2.30
C GLN A 113 9.93 -7.09 2.38
N LYS A 114 10.73 -7.49 1.38
CA LYS A 114 12.16 -7.18 1.33
C LYS A 114 12.44 -5.67 1.29
N TYR A 115 11.59 -4.91 0.62
CA TYR A 115 11.73 -3.45 0.56
C TYR A 115 11.28 -2.77 1.85
N PHE A 116 10.32 -3.38 2.55
CA PHE A 116 9.82 -2.88 3.83
C PHE A 116 10.87 -3.03 4.95
N ILE A 117 11.54 -4.18 5.01
CA ILE A 117 12.57 -4.46 6.03
C ILE A 117 13.79 -3.54 5.82
N GLN A 118 14.24 -3.35 4.59
CA GLN A 118 15.39 -2.47 4.29
C GLN A 118 15.13 -1.01 4.71
N GLY A 119 13.91 -0.50 4.51
CA GLY A 119 13.55 0.86 4.92
C GLY A 119 13.48 1.06 6.44
N GLN A 120 13.20 0.02 7.21
CA GLN A 120 13.17 0.12 8.68
C GLN A 120 14.56 0.00 9.31
N VAL A 121 15.43 -0.81 8.74
CA VAL A 121 16.81 -1.00 9.24
C VAL A 121 17.63 0.28 9.04
N ASP A 122 17.53 0.94 7.91
CA ASP A 122 18.24 2.20 7.63
C ASP A 122 17.81 3.34 8.56
N SER A 123 16.57 3.33 9.04
CA SER A 123 16.07 4.33 9.99
C SER A 123 16.41 4.02 11.45
N ALA A 124 16.77 2.77 11.77
CA ALA A 124 17.11 2.34 13.14
C ALA A 124 18.61 2.42 13.44
N VAL A 125 19.47 2.51 12.43
CA VAL A 125 20.94 2.54 12.56
C VAL A 125 21.51 3.97 12.53
N LYS A 126 20.67 4.98 12.30
CA LYS A 126 21.02 6.39 12.47
C LYS A 126 20.37 6.95 13.73
#